data_f05492ba8d6adeefa320fb1db8a0f932
#
_entry.id   f05492ba8d6adeefa320fb1db8a0f932
#
_cell.length_a   1.000
_cell.length_b   1.000
_cell.length_c   1.000
_cell.angle_alpha   90.00
_cell.angle_beta   90.00
_cell.angle_gamma   90.00
#
_symmetry.space_group_name_H-M   'P 1'
#
loop_
_entity.id
_entity.type
_entity.pdbx_description
1 polymer ?
#
loop_
_entity_poly.entity_id
_entity_poly.type
_entity_poly.pdbx_seq_one_letter_code
_entity_poly.pdbx_strand_id
1 'polypeptide(L)'
;MSEPRSVVITGASRGLGFASTVRLYREGWRVVAAMRNPDNALPLLREATGATPDDARLIGVQLDVTDPASIAAAAKAIEEAVGAPYALVHNAGISAAGMVEETDMALWQRMFATHVTGPVALTQALLPAMRAAGEGRIVLVASAAGVRGQPGTAPYSAAKGAMERWGESMACEIAPFGLGVTILVAGTYDTDIITDAGTTDDRNFNGPYARLHQTMNTRGRFAVSFARKPEKFTDALVKALADEKPFRRRAVGPDAAMLLASNRILPAAGMHHMSRAVLGIPRQGSMRGGAWPLTTGQRAMVLAARVLPQSVLQRLAALAARKSTKTEKD
;
A
#
# COMPACT_ATOMS: atom_id res chain seq x y z
N MET A 1 33.79 9.21 -17.91
CA MET A 1 32.41 8.68 -17.71
C MET A 1 31.85 9.44 -16.51
N SER A 2 30.65 10.01 -16.61
CA SER A 2 30.00 10.65 -15.46
C SER A 2 29.76 9.58 -14.38
N GLU A 3 29.94 9.97 -13.11
CA GLU A 3 29.60 9.07 -12.00
C GLU A 3 28.13 8.61 -12.09
N PRO A 4 27.84 7.34 -11.74
CA PRO A 4 26.49 6.85 -11.77
C PRO A 4 25.61 7.61 -10.76
N ARG A 5 24.42 8.01 -11.17
CA ARG A 5 23.43 8.63 -10.27
C ARG A 5 23.13 7.70 -9.09
N SER A 6 23.02 8.27 -7.91
CA SER A 6 22.74 7.52 -6.69
C SER A 6 21.26 7.59 -6.31
N VAL A 7 20.73 6.49 -5.76
CA VAL A 7 19.36 6.40 -5.28
C VAL A 7 19.30 5.71 -3.91
N VAL A 8 18.60 6.32 -2.97
CA VAL A 8 18.29 5.74 -1.66
C VAL A 8 16.90 5.10 -1.72
N ILE A 9 16.78 3.83 -1.35
CA ILE A 9 15.49 3.11 -1.31
C ILE A 9 15.25 2.62 0.13
N THR A 10 14.21 3.15 0.78
CA THR A 10 13.82 2.69 2.12
C THR A 10 12.99 1.41 2.04
N GLY A 11 13.18 0.48 2.97
CA GLY A 11 12.50 -0.81 2.96
C GLY A 11 12.93 -1.72 1.82
N ALA A 12 14.23 -1.75 1.51
CA ALA A 12 14.80 -2.48 0.38
C ALA A 12 14.92 -4.00 0.60
N SER A 13 14.60 -4.52 1.80
CA SER A 13 14.82 -5.93 2.16
C SER A 13 13.87 -6.93 1.49
N ARG A 14 12.70 -6.50 1.02
CA ARG A 14 11.65 -7.36 0.43
C ARG A 14 10.69 -6.59 -0.48
N GLY A 15 9.82 -7.32 -1.18
CA GLY A 15 8.70 -6.77 -1.94
C GLY A 15 9.12 -5.75 -3.00
N LEU A 16 8.40 -4.62 -3.07
CA LEU A 16 8.64 -3.57 -4.06
C LEU A 16 10.03 -2.94 -3.92
N GLY A 17 10.51 -2.75 -2.68
CA GLY A 17 11.84 -2.19 -2.43
C GLY A 17 12.96 -3.09 -2.91
N PHE A 18 12.88 -4.39 -2.66
CA PHE A 18 13.84 -5.38 -3.16
C PHE A 18 13.87 -5.41 -4.70
N ALA A 19 12.71 -5.57 -5.33
CA ALA A 19 12.61 -5.58 -6.80
C ALA A 19 13.14 -4.27 -7.42
N SER A 20 12.87 -3.13 -6.78
CA SER A 20 13.37 -1.82 -7.23
C SER A 20 14.88 -1.70 -7.10
N THR A 21 15.46 -2.19 -6.00
CA THR A 21 16.92 -2.23 -5.80
C THR A 21 17.59 -3.06 -6.88
N VAL A 22 17.11 -4.28 -7.13
CA VAL A 22 17.65 -5.16 -8.17
C VAL A 22 17.56 -4.51 -9.56
N ARG A 23 16.41 -3.91 -9.89
CA ARG A 23 16.20 -3.28 -11.19
C ARG A 23 17.14 -2.10 -11.40
N LEU A 24 17.21 -1.17 -10.46
CA LEU A 24 18.02 0.05 -10.59
C LEU A 24 19.52 -0.27 -10.60
N TYR A 25 19.96 -1.21 -9.79
CA TYR A 25 21.36 -1.68 -9.84
C TYR A 25 21.72 -2.21 -11.23
N ARG A 26 20.86 -3.03 -11.86
CA ARG A 26 21.07 -3.56 -13.22
C ARG A 26 21.06 -2.47 -14.29
N GLU A 27 20.40 -1.35 -14.05
CA GLU A 27 20.41 -0.16 -14.93
C GLU A 27 21.61 0.76 -14.68
N GLY A 28 22.55 0.35 -13.83
CA GLY A 28 23.79 1.10 -13.60
C GLY A 28 23.72 2.15 -12.49
N TRP A 29 22.64 2.21 -11.72
CA TRP A 29 22.54 3.11 -10.58
C TRP A 29 23.45 2.67 -9.42
N ARG A 30 23.92 3.65 -8.65
CA ARG A 30 24.48 3.42 -7.32
C ARG A 30 23.34 3.39 -6.31
N VAL A 31 23.02 2.21 -5.78
CA VAL A 31 21.83 1.99 -4.95
C VAL A 31 22.21 1.88 -3.49
N VAL A 32 21.67 2.76 -2.67
CA VAL A 32 21.69 2.67 -1.21
C VAL A 32 20.43 1.96 -0.76
N ALA A 33 20.55 0.70 -0.42
CA ALA A 33 19.49 -0.16 0.07
C ALA A 33 19.33 0.02 1.58
N ALA A 34 18.40 0.89 2.00
CA ALA A 34 18.17 1.21 3.40
C ALA A 34 17.09 0.29 4.00
N MET A 35 17.43 -0.39 5.11
CA MET A 35 16.59 -1.40 5.74
C MET A 35 16.95 -1.63 7.21
N ARG A 36 16.05 -2.19 8.01
CA ARG A 36 16.27 -2.42 9.45
C ARG A 36 17.39 -3.38 9.76
N ASN A 37 17.59 -4.40 8.93
CA ASN A 37 18.63 -5.41 9.12
C ASN A 37 19.35 -5.68 7.78
N PRO A 38 20.41 -4.91 7.45
CA PRO A 38 21.18 -5.10 6.23
C PRO A 38 21.88 -6.46 6.17
N ASP A 39 22.38 -6.97 7.29
CA ASP A 39 23.14 -8.21 7.33
C ASP A 39 22.34 -9.41 6.81
N ASN A 40 21.04 -9.42 7.04
CA ASN A 40 20.17 -10.50 6.56
C ASN A 40 19.73 -10.33 5.11
N ALA A 41 19.55 -9.10 4.62
CA ALA A 41 18.95 -8.87 3.32
C ALA A 41 19.96 -8.49 2.21
N LEU A 42 21.09 -7.91 2.57
CA LEU A 42 22.13 -7.54 1.60
C LEU A 42 22.72 -8.74 0.86
N PRO A 43 22.98 -9.92 1.50
CA PRO A 43 23.38 -11.12 0.78
C PRO A 43 22.38 -11.53 -0.30
N LEU A 44 21.08 -11.48 -0.03
CA LEU A 44 20.02 -11.80 -0.99
C LEU A 44 19.97 -10.80 -2.15
N LEU A 45 20.20 -9.51 -1.87
CA LEU A 45 20.31 -8.49 -2.91
C LEU A 45 21.53 -8.69 -3.79
N ARG A 46 22.69 -9.07 -3.20
CA ARG A 46 23.91 -9.40 -3.94
C ARG A 46 23.69 -10.60 -4.86
N GLU A 47 23.10 -11.65 -4.35
CA GLU A 47 22.74 -12.82 -5.16
C GLU A 47 21.82 -12.43 -6.33
N ALA A 48 20.78 -11.67 -6.07
CA ALA A 48 19.81 -11.26 -7.10
C ALA A 48 20.39 -10.28 -8.14
N THR A 49 21.39 -9.49 -7.76
CA THR A 49 22.03 -8.49 -8.63
C THR A 49 23.28 -9.01 -9.34
N GLY A 50 23.94 -10.01 -8.79
CA GLY A 50 25.27 -10.44 -9.16
C GLY A 50 26.39 -9.53 -8.62
N ALA A 51 26.08 -8.64 -7.65
CA ALA A 51 27.06 -7.74 -7.05
C ALA A 51 28.01 -8.50 -6.13
N THR A 52 29.31 -8.20 -6.25
CA THR A 52 30.33 -8.70 -5.30
C THR A 52 30.23 -7.97 -3.95
N PRO A 53 30.81 -8.52 -2.87
CA PRO A 53 30.84 -7.83 -1.58
C PRO A 53 31.45 -6.42 -1.65
N ASP A 54 32.42 -6.21 -2.53
CA ASP A 54 33.15 -4.95 -2.70
C ASP A 54 32.57 -4.02 -3.77
N ASP A 55 31.42 -4.38 -4.37
CA ASP A 55 30.81 -3.51 -5.37
C ASP A 55 30.23 -2.26 -4.72
N ALA A 56 30.90 -1.12 -4.94
CA ALA A 56 30.55 0.18 -4.39
C ALA A 56 29.20 0.73 -4.91
N ARG A 57 28.56 0.06 -5.87
CA ARG A 57 27.23 0.45 -6.39
C ARG A 57 26.07 -0.13 -5.59
N LEU A 58 26.29 -1.12 -4.73
CA LEU A 58 25.24 -1.70 -3.88
C LEU A 58 25.63 -1.56 -2.41
N ILE A 59 25.05 -0.58 -1.75
CA ILE A 59 25.38 -0.18 -0.38
C ILE A 59 24.22 -0.51 0.54
N GLY A 60 24.45 -1.28 1.60
CA GLY A 60 23.47 -1.52 2.66
C GLY A 60 23.58 -0.46 3.75
N VAL A 61 22.46 0.15 4.14
CA VAL A 61 22.41 1.09 5.27
C VAL A 61 21.34 0.64 6.24
N GLN A 62 21.70 0.58 7.52
CA GLN A 62 20.72 0.29 8.57
C GLN A 62 19.79 1.50 8.76
N LEU A 63 18.48 1.25 8.67
CA LEU A 63 17.45 2.27 8.85
C LEU A 63 16.16 1.67 9.41
N ASP A 64 15.79 2.08 10.60
CA ASP A 64 14.41 2.02 11.08
C ASP A 64 13.78 3.41 10.93
N VAL A 65 12.82 3.54 10.03
CA VAL A 65 12.14 4.82 9.76
C VAL A 65 11.26 5.30 10.93
N THR A 66 11.08 4.49 11.96
CA THR A 66 10.31 4.86 13.17
C THR A 66 11.19 5.34 14.32
N ASP A 67 12.51 5.22 14.19
CA ASP A 67 13.49 5.61 15.21
C ASP A 67 14.28 6.84 14.77
N PRO A 68 14.13 7.99 15.45
CA PRO A 68 14.88 9.21 15.12
C PRO A 68 16.40 9.05 15.16
N ALA A 69 16.93 8.23 16.08
CA ALA A 69 18.38 8.01 16.18
C ALA A 69 18.89 7.19 14.97
N SER A 70 18.13 6.17 14.57
CA SER A 70 18.41 5.37 13.37
C SER A 70 18.34 6.24 12.11
N ILE A 71 17.37 7.16 12.00
CA ILE A 71 17.24 8.06 10.85
C ILE A 71 18.47 8.99 10.77
N ALA A 72 18.89 9.58 11.87
CA ALA A 72 20.06 10.49 11.91
C ALA A 72 21.35 9.74 11.52
N ALA A 73 21.57 8.54 12.06
CA ALA A 73 22.70 7.69 11.73
C ALA A 73 22.70 7.27 10.25
N ALA A 74 21.53 6.87 9.73
CA ALA A 74 21.38 6.48 8.34
C ALA A 74 21.64 7.66 7.38
N ALA A 75 21.12 8.86 7.67
CA ALA A 75 21.35 10.04 6.85
C ALA A 75 22.85 10.35 6.74
N LYS A 76 23.58 10.32 7.87
CA LYS A 76 25.03 10.49 7.90
C LYS A 76 25.75 9.42 7.06
N ALA A 77 25.42 8.16 7.23
CA ALA A 77 26.01 7.06 6.47
C ALA A 77 25.73 7.17 4.95
N ILE A 78 24.55 7.66 4.57
CA ILE A 78 24.18 7.90 3.18
C ILE A 78 25.06 9.05 2.60
N GLU A 79 25.18 10.18 3.31
CA GLU A 79 26.01 11.30 2.87
C GLU A 79 27.48 10.92 2.77
N GLU A 80 28.02 10.15 3.71
CA GLU A 80 29.39 9.62 3.64
C GLU A 80 29.61 8.69 2.44
N ALA A 81 28.59 7.88 2.13
CA ALA A 81 28.70 6.90 1.05
C ALA A 81 28.52 7.48 -0.35
N VAL A 82 27.57 8.40 -0.57
CA VAL A 82 27.17 8.87 -1.91
C VAL A 82 27.10 10.40 -2.04
N GLY A 83 27.43 11.15 -0.99
CA GLY A 83 27.21 12.60 -0.97
C GLY A 83 25.72 12.93 -1.02
N ALA A 84 25.35 13.94 -1.83
CA ALA A 84 23.96 14.24 -2.11
C ALA A 84 23.34 13.15 -3.00
N PRO A 85 22.38 12.34 -2.52
CA PRO A 85 21.74 11.37 -3.38
C PRO A 85 20.90 12.08 -4.46
N TYR A 86 20.99 11.60 -5.71
CA TYR A 86 20.12 12.11 -6.77
C TYR A 86 18.64 11.78 -6.47
N ALA A 87 18.36 10.61 -5.90
CA ALA A 87 17.00 10.24 -5.61
C ALA A 87 16.80 9.63 -4.22
N LEU A 88 15.66 9.96 -3.60
CA LEU A 88 15.19 9.38 -2.35
C LEU A 88 13.82 8.74 -2.56
N VAL A 89 13.73 7.41 -2.38
CA VAL A 89 12.52 6.63 -2.57
C VAL A 89 11.98 6.19 -1.22
N HIS A 90 10.90 6.80 -0.76
CA HIS A 90 10.16 6.39 0.44
C HIS A 90 9.24 5.22 0.11
N ASN A 91 9.77 4.00 0.27
CA ASN A 91 9.05 2.76 0.00
C ASN A 91 8.75 1.96 1.28
N ALA A 92 9.51 2.14 2.35
CA ALA A 92 9.27 1.44 3.62
C ALA A 92 7.80 1.55 4.05
N GLY A 93 7.23 0.45 4.49
CA GLY A 93 5.81 0.44 4.86
C GLY A 93 5.38 -0.82 5.59
N ILE A 94 4.30 -0.66 6.34
CA ILE A 94 3.55 -1.70 7.03
C ILE A 94 2.07 -1.52 6.71
N SER A 95 1.24 -2.51 6.96
CA SER A 95 -0.21 -2.43 6.80
C SER A 95 -0.94 -2.75 8.11
N ALA A 96 -2.23 -2.49 8.14
CA ALA A 96 -3.11 -2.77 9.25
C ALA A 96 -4.43 -3.36 8.77
N ALA A 97 -5.01 -4.28 9.53
CA ALA A 97 -6.34 -4.81 9.33
C ALA A 97 -7.12 -4.76 10.65
N GLY A 98 -8.30 -4.17 10.63
CA GLY A 98 -9.20 -3.98 11.76
C GLY A 98 -10.12 -2.79 11.52
N MET A 99 -11.33 -2.82 12.09
CA MET A 99 -12.22 -1.65 12.09
C MET A 99 -11.65 -0.57 13.02
N VAL A 100 -12.07 0.67 12.85
CA VAL A 100 -11.59 1.79 13.70
C VAL A 100 -11.74 1.51 15.20
N GLU A 101 -12.82 0.84 15.60
CA GLU A 101 -13.12 0.46 16.98
C GLU A 101 -12.20 -0.67 17.49
N GLU A 102 -11.61 -1.47 16.60
CA GLU A 102 -10.76 -2.61 16.95
C GLU A 102 -9.27 -2.25 16.99
N THR A 103 -8.87 -1.20 16.31
CA THR A 103 -7.45 -0.80 16.19
C THR A 103 -7.03 0.11 17.33
N ASP A 104 -5.96 -0.24 18.04
CA ASP A 104 -5.45 0.54 19.15
C ASP A 104 -4.68 1.82 18.68
N MET A 105 -4.49 2.75 19.61
CA MET A 105 -3.76 4.00 19.29
C MET A 105 -2.28 3.77 19.01
N ALA A 106 -1.69 2.71 19.55
CA ALA A 106 -0.28 2.38 19.28
C ALA A 106 -0.11 1.95 17.81
N LEU A 107 -1.07 1.22 17.24
CA LEU A 107 -1.08 0.90 15.80
C LEU A 107 -1.19 2.18 14.95
N TRP A 108 -2.08 3.11 15.30
CA TRP A 108 -2.20 4.40 14.63
C TRP A 108 -0.87 5.18 14.64
N GLN A 109 -0.23 5.27 15.80
CA GLN A 109 1.06 5.92 15.95
C GLN A 109 2.15 5.26 15.10
N ARG A 110 2.24 3.92 15.10
CA ARG A 110 3.18 3.18 14.23
C ARG A 110 2.92 3.43 12.74
N MET A 111 1.66 3.48 12.30
CA MET A 111 1.32 3.80 10.91
C MET A 111 1.82 5.19 10.51
N PHE A 112 1.57 6.20 11.35
CA PHE A 112 2.04 7.56 11.07
C PHE A 112 3.55 7.67 11.19
N ALA A 113 4.19 7.02 12.16
CA ALA A 113 5.65 6.98 12.27
C ALA A 113 6.28 6.40 11.00
N THR A 114 5.76 5.27 10.52
CA THR A 114 6.33 4.57 9.36
C THR A 114 6.08 5.30 8.03
N HIS A 115 4.88 5.85 7.83
CA HIS A 115 4.48 6.38 6.52
C HIS A 115 4.53 7.91 6.40
N VAL A 116 4.64 8.63 7.51
CA VAL A 116 4.59 10.10 7.51
C VAL A 116 5.81 10.69 8.20
N THR A 117 5.89 10.60 9.53
CA THR A 117 6.90 11.35 10.30
C THR A 117 8.32 10.85 10.06
N GLY A 118 8.53 9.53 9.92
CA GLY A 118 9.83 8.97 9.57
C GLY A 118 10.32 9.38 8.18
N PRO A 119 9.53 9.19 7.11
CA PRO A 119 9.85 9.71 5.78
C PRO A 119 10.12 11.21 5.76
N VAL A 120 9.33 12.02 6.48
CA VAL A 120 9.59 13.46 6.60
C VAL A 120 10.93 13.73 7.28
N ALA A 121 11.24 13.06 8.40
CA ALA A 121 12.50 13.24 9.11
C ALA A 121 13.72 12.86 8.25
N LEU A 122 13.65 11.73 7.53
CA LEU A 122 14.73 11.35 6.60
C LEU A 122 14.88 12.35 5.45
N THR A 123 13.75 12.84 4.91
CA THR A 123 13.78 13.90 3.90
C THR A 123 14.45 15.17 4.44
N GLN A 124 14.08 15.63 5.63
CA GLN A 124 14.66 16.79 6.28
C GLN A 124 16.18 16.67 6.46
N ALA A 125 16.66 15.45 6.77
CA ALA A 125 18.09 15.20 6.94
C ALA A 125 18.85 15.24 5.60
N LEU A 126 18.32 14.70 4.51
CA LEU A 126 19.03 14.61 3.22
C LEU A 126 18.75 15.78 2.27
N LEU A 127 17.63 16.49 2.45
CA LEU A 127 17.21 17.56 1.56
C LEU A 127 18.20 18.72 1.44
N PRO A 128 18.92 19.16 2.50
CA PRO A 128 19.90 20.24 2.36
C PRO A 128 20.99 19.92 1.34
N ALA A 129 21.54 18.71 1.35
CA ALA A 129 22.54 18.26 0.39
C ALA A 129 21.98 18.16 -1.03
N MET A 130 20.78 17.55 -1.18
CA MET A 130 20.08 17.46 -2.46
C MET A 130 19.78 18.85 -3.05
N ARG A 131 19.32 19.78 -2.22
CA ARG A 131 19.05 21.17 -2.63
C ARG A 131 20.33 21.89 -3.09
N ALA A 132 21.44 21.68 -2.38
CA ALA A 132 22.72 22.26 -2.77
C ALA A 132 23.24 21.69 -4.10
N ALA A 133 22.94 20.44 -4.42
CA ALA A 133 23.24 19.81 -5.71
C ALA A 133 22.40 20.39 -6.87
N GLY A 134 21.26 21.00 -6.60
CA GLY A 134 20.43 21.68 -7.59
C GLY A 134 19.64 20.77 -8.52
N GLU A 135 19.70 19.47 -8.32
CA GLU A 135 18.90 18.47 -9.05
C GLU A 135 18.52 17.30 -8.15
N GLY A 136 17.42 16.63 -8.44
CA GLY A 136 17.07 15.40 -7.74
C GLY A 136 15.58 15.08 -7.73
N ARG A 137 15.28 13.85 -7.26
CA ARG A 137 13.92 13.33 -7.21
C ARG A 137 13.58 12.73 -5.86
N ILE A 138 12.42 13.08 -5.32
CA ILE A 138 11.84 12.39 -4.18
C ILE A 138 10.64 11.59 -4.67
N VAL A 139 10.65 10.29 -4.43
CA VAL A 139 9.57 9.38 -4.85
C VAL A 139 8.86 8.84 -3.61
N LEU A 140 7.56 9.06 -3.54
CA LEU A 140 6.71 8.55 -2.47
C LEU A 140 5.89 7.36 -2.97
N VAL A 141 6.10 6.18 -2.37
CA VAL A 141 5.29 4.99 -2.67
C VAL A 141 4.02 5.04 -1.84
N ALA A 142 3.00 5.69 -2.41
CA ALA A 142 1.66 5.78 -1.86
C ALA A 142 0.83 4.51 -2.19
N SER A 143 -0.46 4.55 -1.97
CA SER A 143 -1.36 3.42 -2.19
C SER A 143 -2.73 3.89 -2.69
N ALA A 144 -3.43 3.03 -3.41
CA ALA A 144 -4.85 3.19 -3.70
C ALA A 144 -5.68 3.47 -2.42
N ALA A 145 -5.28 2.90 -1.28
CA ALA A 145 -5.89 3.16 0.02
C ALA A 145 -5.71 4.60 0.52
N GLY A 146 -4.68 5.33 0.06
CA GLY A 146 -4.48 6.76 0.36
C GLY A 146 -5.37 7.68 -0.47
N VAL A 147 -5.79 7.24 -1.66
CA VAL A 147 -6.71 8.00 -2.53
C VAL A 147 -8.12 8.04 -1.93
N ARG A 148 -8.53 6.92 -1.34
CA ARG A 148 -9.84 6.76 -0.73
C ARG A 148 -9.73 5.85 0.49
N GLY A 149 -10.28 6.28 1.62
CA GLY A 149 -10.34 5.46 2.83
C GLY A 149 -11.02 4.12 2.57
N GLN A 150 -10.33 3.04 2.94
CA GLN A 150 -10.82 1.67 2.80
C GLN A 150 -11.28 1.16 4.16
N PRO A 151 -12.50 0.65 4.28
CA PRO A 151 -12.98 0.00 5.50
C PRO A 151 -12.06 -1.13 5.93
N GLY A 152 -11.84 -1.26 7.23
CA GLY A 152 -10.98 -2.28 7.82
C GLY A 152 -9.47 -2.01 7.71
N THR A 153 -9.06 -0.83 7.19
CA THR A 153 -7.65 -0.42 7.10
C THR A 153 -7.50 1.08 7.35
N ALA A 154 -8.31 1.65 8.25
CA ALA A 154 -8.37 3.10 8.46
C ALA A 154 -7.02 3.74 8.84
N PRO A 155 -6.20 3.18 9.76
CA PRO A 155 -4.89 3.74 10.10
C PRO A 155 -3.95 3.83 8.89
N TYR A 156 -3.91 2.77 8.08
CA TYR A 156 -3.11 2.73 6.85
C TYR A 156 -3.60 3.73 5.80
N SER A 157 -4.91 3.78 5.57
CA SER A 157 -5.52 4.72 4.63
C SER A 157 -5.25 6.17 5.00
N ALA A 158 -5.38 6.51 6.30
CA ALA A 158 -5.09 7.84 6.81
C ALA A 158 -3.61 8.22 6.62
N ALA A 159 -2.69 7.32 6.97
CA ALA A 159 -1.26 7.56 6.84
C ALA A 159 -0.81 7.70 5.38
N LYS A 160 -1.33 6.87 4.46
CA LYS A 160 -1.03 6.98 3.02
C LYS A 160 -1.65 8.22 2.39
N GLY A 161 -2.85 8.64 2.84
CA GLY A 161 -3.44 9.91 2.43
C GLY A 161 -2.63 11.11 2.91
N ALA A 162 -2.15 11.10 4.15
CA ALA A 162 -1.25 12.12 4.70
C ALA A 162 0.08 12.17 3.92
N MET A 163 0.68 11.01 3.57
CA MET A 163 1.88 10.93 2.74
C MET A 163 1.68 11.66 1.39
N GLU A 164 0.55 11.49 0.73
CA GLU A 164 0.28 12.18 -0.52
C GLU A 164 0.18 13.71 -0.33
N ARG A 165 -0.47 14.17 0.74
CA ARG A 165 -0.66 15.62 1.00
C ARG A 165 0.66 16.33 1.31
N TRP A 166 1.52 15.80 2.20
CA TRP A 166 2.80 16.43 2.45
C TRP A 166 3.73 16.37 1.24
N GLY A 167 3.63 15.31 0.42
CA GLY A 167 4.38 15.22 -0.83
C GLY A 167 3.97 16.29 -1.85
N GLU A 168 2.68 16.60 -1.97
CA GLU A 168 2.18 17.70 -2.82
C GLU A 168 2.68 19.06 -2.32
N SER A 169 2.66 19.31 -1.00
CA SER A 169 3.19 20.55 -0.41
C SER A 169 4.68 20.69 -0.70
N MET A 170 5.47 19.66 -0.36
CA MET A 170 6.91 19.65 -0.56
C MET A 170 7.30 19.88 -2.03
N ALA A 171 6.52 19.37 -2.98
CA ALA A 171 6.81 19.57 -4.40
C ALA A 171 6.86 21.05 -4.79
N CYS A 172 5.98 21.87 -4.21
CA CYS A 172 6.00 23.33 -4.42
C CYS A 172 7.21 24.00 -3.74
N GLU A 173 7.61 23.48 -2.58
CA GLU A 173 8.71 24.05 -1.78
C GLU A 173 10.08 23.82 -2.41
N ILE A 174 10.31 22.63 -3.01
CA ILE A 174 11.63 22.23 -3.54
C ILE A 174 11.80 22.44 -5.04
N ALA A 175 10.72 22.65 -5.78
CA ALA A 175 10.78 22.90 -7.23
C ALA A 175 11.67 24.10 -7.62
N PRO A 176 11.68 25.23 -6.89
CA PRO A 176 12.58 26.34 -7.19
C PRO A 176 14.08 26.00 -7.12
N PHE A 177 14.43 24.91 -6.45
CA PHE A 177 15.80 24.43 -6.32
C PHE A 177 16.18 23.33 -7.33
N GLY A 178 15.36 23.08 -8.35
CA GLY A 178 15.62 22.05 -9.37
C GLY A 178 15.21 20.62 -8.96
N LEU A 179 14.58 20.44 -7.81
CA LEU A 179 14.12 19.13 -7.35
C LEU A 179 12.67 18.86 -7.73
N GLY A 180 12.29 17.59 -7.79
CA GLY A 180 10.91 17.23 -8.06
C GLY A 180 10.41 16.07 -7.21
N VAL A 181 9.09 15.97 -7.10
CA VAL A 181 8.39 14.92 -6.35
C VAL A 181 7.52 14.10 -7.28
N THR A 182 7.60 12.77 -7.13
CA THR A 182 6.67 11.86 -7.79
C THR A 182 5.96 10.99 -6.74
N ILE A 183 4.64 11.02 -6.75
CA ILE A 183 3.80 10.13 -5.95
C ILE A 183 3.37 8.96 -6.82
N LEU A 184 3.83 7.75 -6.48
CA LEU A 184 3.42 6.51 -7.11
C LEU A 184 2.28 5.89 -6.30
N VAL A 185 1.06 5.99 -6.80
CA VAL A 185 -0.12 5.39 -6.19
C VAL A 185 -0.18 3.92 -6.59
N ALA A 186 0.36 3.06 -5.74
CA ALA A 186 0.40 1.63 -5.99
C ALA A 186 -0.97 0.98 -5.82
N GLY A 187 -1.33 0.12 -6.76
CA GLY A 187 -2.43 -0.83 -6.64
C GLY A 187 -2.01 -2.08 -5.88
N THR A 188 -2.64 -3.21 -6.20
CA THR A 188 -2.40 -4.49 -5.54
C THR A 188 -1.20 -5.20 -6.15
N TYR A 189 -0.18 -5.44 -5.33
CA TYR A 189 1.03 -6.20 -5.68
C TYR A 189 1.21 -7.38 -4.75
N ASP A 190 1.70 -8.49 -5.30
CA ASP A 190 2.04 -9.70 -4.54
C ASP A 190 3.30 -9.44 -3.70
N THR A 191 3.09 -9.01 -2.47
CA THR A 191 4.13 -8.66 -1.50
C THR A 191 3.67 -9.01 -0.10
N ASP A 192 4.60 -9.21 0.81
CA ASP A 192 4.32 -9.53 2.21
C ASP A 192 3.45 -8.51 2.95
N ILE A 193 3.28 -7.31 2.40
CA ILE A 193 2.40 -6.29 2.98
C ILE A 193 0.90 -6.67 2.90
N ILE A 194 0.55 -7.62 2.00
CA ILE A 194 -0.82 -8.13 1.84
C ILE A 194 -1.02 -9.41 2.66
N THR A 195 0.08 -10.05 3.07
CA THR A 195 0.08 -11.25 3.90
C THR A 195 0.29 -10.90 5.38
N ASP A 196 0.06 -11.86 6.24
CA ASP A 196 0.17 -11.68 7.70
C ASP A 196 1.56 -11.20 8.16
N ALA A 197 2.61 -11.44 7.36
CA ALA A 197 3.98 -11.04 7.70
C ALA A 197 4.23 -9.51 7.67
N GLY A 198 3.43 -8.74 6.93
CA GLY A 198 3.57 -7.28 6.79
C GLY A 198 2.39 -6.48 7.33
N THR A 199 1.37 -7.15 7.85
CA THR A 199 0.12 -6.55 8.33
C THR A 199 -0.06 -6.83 9.81
N THR A 200 -0.35 -5.80 10.61
CA THR A 200 -0.88 -5.98 11.97
C THR A 200 -2.37 -6.26 11.86
N ASP A 201 -2.81 -7.40 12.37
CA ASP A 201 -4.19 -7.86 12.28
C ASP A 201 -4.91 -7.78 13.63
N ASP A 202 -5.70 -6.73 13.79
CA ASP A 202 -6.51 -6.48 14.99
C ASP A 202 -7.98 -6.87 14.79
N ARG A 203 -8.31 -7.62 13.72
CA ARG A 203 -9.69 -8.03 13.40
C ARG A 203 -10.23 -9.01 14.45
N ASN A 204 -11.33 -8.65 15.09
CA ASN A 204 -12.04 -9.52 16.00
C ASN A 204 -13.15 -10.31 15.25
N PHE A 205 -12.85 -11.57 14.93
CA PHE A 205 -13.81 -12.46 14.25
C PHE A 205 -14.91 -13.01 15.17
N ASN A 206 -14.91 -12.69 16.45
CA ASN A 206 -15.96 -13.01 17.42
C ASN A 206 -16.74 -11.77 17.88
N GLY A 207 -16.36 -10.59 17.38
CA GLY A 207 -16.97 -9.30 17.72
C GLY A 207 -18.12 -8.89 16.79
N PRO A 208 -18.63 -7.68 16.99
CA PRO A 208 -19.77 -7.15 16.22
C PRO A 208 -19.47 -7.02 14.71
N TYR A 209 -18.19 -6.95 14.33
CA TYR A 209 -17.74 -6.83 12.95
C TYR A 209 -17.35 -8.16 12.27
N ALA A 210 -17.47 -9.30 12.98
CA ALA A 210 -17.03 -10.61 12.49
C ALA A 210 -17.50 -10.94 11.07
N ARG A 211 -18.78 -10.71 10.80
CA ARG A 211 -19.38 -11.00 9.49
C ARG A 211 -18.96 -10.01 8.40
N LEU A 212 -18.66 -8.76 8.77
CA LEU A 212 -18.05 -7.79 7.84
C LEU A 212 -16.63 -8.22 7.47
N HIS A 213 -15.81 -8.64 8.43
CA HIS A 213 -14.47 -9.17 8.18
C HIS A 213 -14.50 -10.40 7.25
N GLN A 214 -15.37 -11.36 7.52
CA GLN A 214 -15.54 -12.53 6.64
C GLN A 214 -15.91 -12.14 5.21
N THR A 215 -16.86 -11.21 5.05
CA THR A 215 -17.31 -10.73 3.74
C THR A 215 -16.18 -10.00 3.01
N MET A 216 -15.46 -9.12 3.70
CA MET A 216 -14.33 -8.37 3.14
C MET A 216 -13.16 -9.29 2.80
N ASN A 217 -12.86 -10.29 3.65
CA ASN A 217 -11.82 -11.28 3.37
C ASN A 217 -12.12 -12.09 2.10
N THR A 218 -13.36 -12.55 1.93
CA THR A 218 -13.74 -13.30 0.75
C THR A 218 -13.57 -12.47 -0.52
N ARG A 219 -13.98 -11.19 -0.49
CA ARG A 219 -13.83 -10.29 -1.62
C ARG A 219 -12.39 -9.83 -1.81
N GLY A 220 -11.64 -9.60 -0.74
CA GLY A 220 -10.23 -9.24 -0.77
C GLY A 220 -9.35 -10.34 -1.36
N ARG A 221 -9.57 -11.60 -1.00
CA ARG A 221 -8.88 -12.75 -1.61
C ARG A 221 -9.08 -12.83 -3.12
N PHE A 222 -10.28 -12.54 -3.60
CA PHE A 222 -10.53 -12.43 -5.03
C PHE A 222 -9.70 -11.31 -5.68
N ALA A 223 -9.62 -10.13 -5.06
CA ALA A 223 -8.79 -9.04 -5.57
C ALA A 223 -7.28 -9.39 -5.53
N VAL A 224 -6.81 -10.05 -4.48
CA VAL A 224 -5.41 -10.51 -4.35
C VAL A 224 -5.03 -11.56 -5.39
N SER A 225 -5.98 -12.39 -5.85
CA SER A 225 -5.69 -13.36 -6.93
C SER A 225 -5.27 -12.70 -8.25
N PHE A 226 -5.53 -11.41 -8.42
CA PHE A 226 -5.06 -10.59 -9.55
C PHE A 226 -3.87 -9.69 -9.19
N ALA A 227 -3.24 -9.91 -8.03
CA ALA A 227 -2.07 -9.13 -7.60
C ALA A 227 -0.95 -9.24 -8.63
N ARG A 228 -0.30 -8.14 -8.90
CA ARG A 228 0.80 -8.06 -9.87
C ARG A 228 2.12 -8.38 -9.19
N LYS A 229 3.04 -8.97 -9.93
CA LYS A 229 4.40 -9.21 -9.45
C LYS A 229 5.12 -7.87 -9.16
N PRO A 230 5.97 -7.81 -8.12
CA PRO A 230 6.71 -6.58 -7.73
C PRO A 230 7.52 -5.96 -8.88
N GLU A 231 8.05 -6.78 -9.79
CA GLU A 231 8.85 -6.31 -10.94
C GLU A 231 8.04 -5.38 -11.87
N LYS A 232 6.72 -5.52 -11.92
CA LYS A 232 5.86 -4.63 -12.71
C LYS A 232 5.73 -3.21 -12.11
N PHE A 233 6.08 -3.05 -10.83
CA PHE A 233 6.15 -1.74 -10.20
C PHE A 233 7.42 -0.97 -10.63
N THR A 234 8.52 -1.68 -10.85
CA THR A 234 9.83 -1.06 -11.10
C THR A 234 9.86 -0.20 -12.36
N ASP A 235 9.10 -0.56 -13.40
CA ASP A 235 9.00 0.26 -14.62
C ASP A 235 8.40 1.65 -14.34
N ALA A 236 7.46 1.74 -13.41
CA ALA A 236 6.90 3.02 -12.99
C ALA A 236 7.89 3.84 -12.15
N LEU A 237 8.70 3.16 -11.33
CA LEU A 237 9.75 3.81 -10.54
C LEU A 237 10.85 4.37 -11.45
N VAL A 238 11.35 3.60 -12.43
CA VAL A 238 12.34 4.07 -13.41
C VAL A 238 11.82 5.33 -14.14
N LYS A 239 10.57 5.30 -14.59
CA LYS A 239 9.93 6.48 -15.21
C LYS A 239 9.76 7.66 -14.26
N ALA A 240 9.60 7.40 -12.95
CA ALA A 240 9.51 8.45 -11.94
C ALA A 240 10.87 9.13 -11.69
N LEU A 241 11.94 8.34 -11.70
CA LEU A 241 13.31 8.83 -11.53
C LEU A 241 13.81 9.63 -12.74
N ALA A 242 13.32 9.31 -13.94
CA ALA A 242 13.62 10.03 -15.17
C ALA A 242 12.68 11.23 -15.44
N ASP A 243 11.71 11.51 -14.58
CA ASP A 243 10.75 12.59 -14.80
C ASP A 243 11.36 13.96 -14.44
N GLU A 244 11.33 14.90 -15.37
CA GLU A 244 11.87 16.26 -15.16
C GLU A 244 10.84 17.23 -14.56
N LYS A 245 9.56 16.83 -14.47
CA LYS A 245 8.51 17.71 -13.96
C LYS A 245 8.61 17.88 -12.44
N PRO A 246 8.31 19.08 -11.93
CA PRO A 246 8.41 19.36 -10.50
C PRO A 246 7.46 18.51 -9.66
N PHE A 247 6.31 18.12 -10.22
CA PHE A 247 5.34 17.26 -9.55
C PHE A 247 4.67 16.28 -10.51
N ARG A 248 4.56 15.04 -10.05
CA ARG A 248 3.76 13.99 -10.69
C ARG A 248 3.04 13.12 -9.66
N ARG A 249 1.82 12.77 -9.99
CA ARG A 249 1.03 11.73 -9.31
C ARG A 249 0.62 10.69 -10.34
N ARG A 250 1.08 9.45 -10.18
CA ARG A 250 0.89 8.38 -11.17
C ARG A 250 0.24 7.17 -10.53
N ALA A 251 -0.81 6.64 -11.14
CA ALA A 251 -1.32 5.31 -10.81
C ALA A 251 -0.33 4.24 -11.29
N VAL A 252 -0.09 3.24 -10.45
CA VAL A 252 0.76 2.08 -10.77
C VAL A 252 -0.05 0.80 -10.56
N GLY A 253 -0.64 0.33 -11.64
CA GLY A 253 -1.58 -0.77 -11.68
C GLY A 253 -2.97 -0.34 -12.15
N PRO A 254 -3.73 -1.25 -12.79
CA PRO A 254 -5.05 -0.93 -13.35
C PRO A 254 -6.09 -0.59 -12.30
N ASP A 255 -6.04 -1.22 -11.14
CA ASP A 255 -6.89 -0.97 -9.98
C ASP A 255 -6.67 0.44 -9.40
N ALA A 256 -5.42 0.86 -9.23
CA ALA A 256 -5.09 2.23 -8.85
C ALA A 256 -5.52 3.25 -9.93
N ALA A 257 -5.33 2.93 -11.21
CA ALA A 257 -5.74 3.80 -12.31
C ALA A 257 -7.26 3.97 -12.35
N MET A 258 -8.02 2.89 -12.20
CA MET A 258 -9.47 2.92 -12.13
C MET A 258 -9.95 3.73 -10.92
N LEU A 259 -9.34 3.55 -9.75
CA LEU A 259 -9.73 4.28 -8.54
C LEU A 259 -9.44 5.78 -8.67
N LEU A 260 -8.27 6.17 -9.19
CA LEU A 260 -7.94 7.58 -9.44
C LEU A 260 -8.90 8.22 -10.43
N ALA A 261 -9.23 7.53 -11.52
CA ALA A 261 -10.21 8.01 -12.50
C ALA A 261 -11.60 8.15 -11.88
N SER A 262 -12.06 7.14 -11.14
CA SER A 262 -13.35 7.18 -10.44
C SER A 262 -13.42 8.32 -9.43
N ASN A 263 -12.35 8.52 -8.63
CA ASN A 263 -12.29 9.59 -7.63
C ASN A 263 -12.28 11.00 -8.27
N ARG A 264 -11.88 11.11 -9.54
CA ARG A 264 -11.91 12.37 -10.29
C ARG A 264 -13.29 12.71 -10.83
N ILE A 265 -14.07 11.68 -11.17
CA ILE A 265 -15.37 11.84 -11.88
C ILE A 265 -16.54 11.78 -10.89
N LEU A 266 -16.49 10.88 -9.90
CA LEU A 266 -17.59 10.64 -8.99
C LEU A 266 -17.54 11.58 -7.78
N PRO A 267 -18.68 12.16 -7.36
CA PRO A 267 -18.76 12.89 -6.10
C PRO A 267 -18.53 11.96 -4.91
N ALA A 268 -18.21 12.53 -3.74
CA ALA A 268 -17.87 11.76 -2.52
C ALA A 268 -18.93 10.72 -2.14
N ALA A 269 -20.22 11.04 -2.30
CA ALA A 269 -21.31 10.10 -2.05
C ALA A 269 -21.29 8.91 -3.02
N GLY A 270 -21.06 9.16 -4.32
CA GLY A 270 -20.93 8.11 -5.33
C GLY A 270 -19.77 7.18 -5.03
N MET A 271 -18.61 7.72 -4.67
CA MET A 271 -17.44 6.95 -4.24
C MET A 271 -17.72 6.11 -2.98
N HIS A 272 -18.44 6.68 -1.99
CA HIS A 272 -18.85 5.93 -0.79
C HIS A 272 -19.72 4.73 -1.16
N HIS A 273 -20.72 4.92 -2.01
CA HIS A 273 -21.60 3.84 -2.44
C HIS A 273 -20.86 2.77 -3.25
N MET A 274 -19.94 3.17 -4.12
CA MET A 274 -19.09 2.24 -4.89
C MET A 274 -18.20 1.40 -3.95
N SER A 275 -17.46 2.03 -3.04
CA SER A 275 -16.57 1.32 -2.10
C SER A 275 -17.35 0.32 -1.25
N ARG A 276 -18.52 0.74 -0.72
CA ARG A 276 -19.40 -0.13 0.05
C ARG A 276 -19.90 -1.33 -0.76
N ALA A 277 -20.30 -1.12 -2.03
CA ALA A 277 -20.80 -2.17 -2.90
C ALA A 277 -19.70 -3.18 -3.26
N VAL A 278 -18.50 -2.71 -3.62
CA VAL A 278 -17.34 -3.54 -3.95
C VAL A 278 -16.96 -4.43 -2.78
N LEU A 279 -16.90 -3.88 -1.57
CA LEU A 279 -16.53 -4.61 -0.35
C LEU A 279 -17.69 -5.41 0.27
N GLY A 280 -18.91 -5.30 -0.27
CA GLY A 280 -20.08 -6.02 0.24
C GLY A 280 -20.61 -5.52 1.57
N ILE A 281 -20.33 -4.27 1.91
CA ILE A 281 -20.77 -3.67 3.17
C ILE A 281 -22.27 -3.35 3.08
N PRO A 282 -23.08 -3.76 4.07
CA PRO A 282 -24.52 -3.53 4.08
C PRO A 282 -24.91 -2.04 4.06
N ARG A 283 -26.17 -1.73 3.74
CA ARG A 283 -26.67 -0.36 3.75
C ARG A 283 -26.78 0.19 5.17
N GLN A 284 -26.73 1.50 5.29
CA GLN A 284 -26.92 2.22 6.55
C GLN A 284 -28.16 1.70 7.31
N GLY A 285 -27.98 1.41 8.60
CA GLY A 285 -29.04 0.96 9.50
C GLY A 285 -29.52 -0.49 9.32
N SER A 286 -29.02 -1.20 8.30
CA SER A 286 -29.47 -2.56 8.00
C SER A 286 -29.00 -3.64 8.99
N MET A 287 -28.05 -3.28 9.87
CA MET A 287 -27.53 -4.13 10.95
C MET A 287 -27.97 -3.66 12.35
N ARG A 288 -28.95 -2.75 12.45
CA ARG A 288 -29.53 -2.38 13.73
C ARG A 288 -30.12 -3.62 14.41
N GLY A 289 -29.72 -3.88 15.66
CA GLY A 289 -30.11 -5.10 16.38
C GLY A 289 -29.25 -6.34 16.10
N GLY A 290 -28.07 -6.17 15.43
CA GLY A 290 -27.05 -7.22 15.28
C GLY A 290 -27.32 -8.25 14.17
N ALA A 291 -28.49 -8.17 13.50
CA ALA A 291 -28.84 -9.14 12.43
C ALA A 291 -28.23 -8.74 11.09
N TRP A 292 -27.64 -9.71 10.39
CA TRP A 292 -27.17 -9.50 9.02
C TRP A 292 -28.35 -9.34 8.05
N PRO A 293 -28.34 -8.36 7.13
CA PRO A 293 -29.46 -8.15 6.23
C PRO A 293 -29.66 -9.34 5.29
N LEU A 294 -30.89 -9.76 5.17
CA LEU A 294 -31.27 -10.83 4.26
C LEU A 294 -30.93 -10.46 2.81
N THR A 295 -30.40 -11.42 2.06
CA THR A 295 -30.22 -11.28 0.60
C THR A 295 -31.57 -11.08 -0.09
N THR A 296 -31.57 -10.58 -1.33
CA THR A 296 -32.80 -10.39 -2.11
C THR A 296 -33.58 -11.71 -2.22
N GLY A 297 -32.91 -12.84 -2.44
CA GLY A 297 -33.54 -14.16 -2.47
C GLY A 297 -34.13 -14.58 -1.13
N GLN A 298 -33.41 -14.35 -0.02
CA GLN A 298 -33.93 -14.62 1.32
C GLN A 298 -35.14 -13.73 1.68
N ARG A 299 -35.11 -12.45 1.27
CA ARG A 299 -36.28 -11.55 1.44
C ARG A 299 -37.48 -12.04 0.65
N ALA A 300 -37.27 -12.45 -0.60
CA ALA A 300 -38.31 -13.03 -1.42
C ALA A 300 -38.87 -14.31 -0.79
N MET A 301 -38.04 -15.20 -0.22
CA MET A 301 -38.48 -16.39 0.51
C MET A 301 -39.28 -16.05 1.76
N VAL A 302 -38.83 -15.08 2.56
CA VAL A 302 -39.57 -14.64 3.76
C VAL A 302 -40.90 -14.01 3.38
N LEU A 303 -40.95 -13.23 2.29
CA LEU A 303 -42.21 -12.68 1.77
C LEU A 303 -43.13 -13.78 1.26
N ALA A 304 -42.59 -14.72 0.49
CA ALA A 304 -43.35 -15.90 0.00
C ALA A 304 -43.87 -16.74 1.16
N ALA A 305 -43.06 -16.92 2.23
CA ALA A 305 -43.52 -17.66 3.43
C ALA A 305 -44.68 -16.98 4.19
N ARG A 306 -44.88 -15.70 4.01
CA ARG A 306 -46.01 -14.96 4.62
C ARG A 306 -47.29 -15.03 3.80
N VAL A 307 -47.17 -15.35 2.50
CA VAL A 307 -48.30 -15.25 1.55
C VAL A 307 -48.70 -16.64 1.00
N LEU A 308 -47.78 -17.59 0.94
CA LEU A 308 -48.00 -18.89 0.34
C LEU A 308 -48.44 -19.95 1.37
N PRO A 309 -49.33 -20.88 0.99
CA PRO A 309 -49.70 -22.03 1.83
C PRO A 309 -48.47 -22.90 2.18
N GLN A 310 -48.47 -23.50 3.36
CA GLN A 310 -47.37 -24.36 3.83
C GLN A 310 -46.99 -25.49 2.86
N SER A 311 -47.94 -26.05 2.15
CA SER A 311 -47.73 -27.09 1.15
C SER A 311 -46.89 -26.65 -0.06
N VAL A 312 -47.01 -25.38 -0.45
CA VAL A 312 -46.22 -24.78 -1.53
C VAL A 312 -44.80 -24.49 -1.04
N LEU A 313 -44.65 -24.02 0.20
CA LEU A 313 -43.34 -23.75 0.80
C LEU A 313 -42.49 -25.02 0.98
N GLN A 314 -43.12 -26.12 1.37
CA GLN A 314 -42.46 -27.44 1.47
C GLN A 314 -41.97 -27.96 0.11
N ARG A 315 -42.73 -27.75 -0.96
CA ARG A 315 -42.30 -28.11 -2.33
C ARG A 315 -41.10 -27.24 -2.81
N LEU A 316 -41.13 -25.97 -2.53
CA LEU A 316 -40.00 -25.05 -2.86
C LEU A 316 -38.74 -25.35 -2.07
N ALA A 317 -38.86 -25.70 -0.79
CA ALA A 317 -37.75 -26.14 0.03
C ALA A 317 -37.12 -27.44 -0.46
N ALA A 318 -37.93 -28.41 -0.85
CA ALA A 318 -37.48 -29.69 -1.43
C ALA A 318 -36.74 -29.50 -2.78
N LEU A 319 -37.18 -28.55 -3.62
CA LEU A 319 -36.53 -28.19 -4.88
C LEU A 319 -35.19 -27.49 -4.65
N ALA A 320 -35.10 -26.62 -3.65
CA ALA A 320 -33.85 -25.92 -3.26
C ALA A 320 -32.81 -26.91 -2.69
N ALA A 321 -33.23 -27.85 -1.85
CA ALA A 321 -32.36 -28.90 -1.30
C ALA A 321 -31.75 -29.78 -2.38
N ARG A 322 -32.54 -30.13 -3.42
CA ARG A 322 -32.07 -30.93 -4.59
C ARG A 322 -31.03 -30.21 -5.45
N LYS A 323 -31.02 -28.89 -5.48
CA LYS A 323 -29.99 -28.07 -6.18
C LYS A 323 -28.68 -27.98 -5.40
N SER A 324 -28.73 -27.91 -4.08
CA SER A 324 -27.55 -27.84 -3.22
C SER A 324 -26.73 -29.14 -3.27
N THR A 325 -27.37 -30.31 -3.33
CA THR A 325 -26.69 -31.61 -3.40
C THR A 325 -26.06 -31.90 -4.78
N LYS A 326 -26.42 -31.14 -5.83
CA LYS A 326 -25.82 -31.31 -7.17
C LYS A 326 -24.53 -30.46 -7.34
N THR A 327 -24.38 -29.39 -6.58
CA THR A 327 -23.19 -28.49 -6.63
C THR A 327 -22.04 -28.99 -5.74
N GLU A 328 -22.24 -29.99 -4.89
CA GLU A 328 -21.20 -30.65 -4.08
C GLU A 328 -20.61 -31.92 -4.76
N LYS A 329 -21.10 -32.30 -5.94
CA LYS A 329 -20.65 -33.51 -6.66
C LYS A 329 -19.93 -33.18 -7.99
N ASP A 330 -19.87 -31.95 -8.41
CA ASP A 330 -19.07 -31.43 -9.53
C ASP A 330 -17.95 -30.52 -8.99
#